data_5ea45220208785ad19a0e92a7054f75a
#
_entry.id   5ea45220208785ad19a0e92a7054f75a
#
_cell.length_a   1.000
_cell.length_b   1.000
_cell.length_c   1.000
_cell.angle_alpha   90.00
_cell.angle_beta   90.00
_cell.angle_gamma   90.00
#
_symmetry.space_group_name_H-M   'P 1'
#
loop_
_entity.id
_entity.type
_entity.pdbx_description
1 polymer ?
#
loop_
_entity_poly.entity_id
_entity_poly.type
_entity_poly.pdbx_seq_one_letter_code
_entity_poly.pdbx_strand_id
1 'polypeptide(L)'
;WERFTEAADTAAATLSKRLVRPGLLPPEEAGALENRADVLVSLGNAYDNQMPSKLFGYFATGKPILHLATCDTDPTLPYLACYPLALVLYAKDGVTPGVTARLNRWLHEVRGRQLPFAETAQLYPEFTPEKVAEEFLRWI
;
A
#
# COMPACT_ATOMS: atom_id res chain seq x y z
N TRP A 1 8.86 -18.20 2.27
CA TRP A 1 9.59 -17.19 3.09
C TRP A 1 11.07 -17.14 2.72
N GLU A 2 11.80 -18.26 2.71
CA GLU A 2 13.24 -18.32 2.42
C GLU A 2 13.61 -17.69 1.08
N ARG A 3 12.90 -18.02 -0.01
CA ARG A 3 13.13 -17.44 -1.34
C ARG A 3 12.92 -15.92 -1.39
N PHE A 4 11.95 -15.41 -0.63
CA PHE A 4 11.73 -13.97 -0.53
C PHE A 4 12.87 -13.29 0.22
N THR A 5 13.33 -13.91 1.29
CA THR A 5 14.46 -13.41 2.10
C THR A 5 15.73 -13.33 1.26
N GLU A 6 16.06 -14.39 0.53
CA GLU A 6 17.24 -14.45 -0.34
C GLU A 6 17.21 -13.41 -1.47
N ALA A 7 16.06 -13.24 -2.13
CA ALA A 7 15.88 -12.22 -3.16
C ALA A 7 16.04 -10.80 -2.58
N ALA A 8 15.48 -10.55 -1.40
CA ALA A 8 15.59 -9.27 -0.72
C ALA A 8 17.02 -9.00 -0.23
N ASP A 9 17.75 -9.99 0.23
CA ASP A 9 19.17 -9.86 0.61
C ASP A 9 20.06 -9.57 -0.60
N THR A 10 19.82 -10.24 -1.72
CA THR A 10 20.50 -9.98 -2.99
C THR A 10 20.24 -8.55 -3.48
N ALA A 11 18.99 -8.10 -3.43
CA ALA A 11 18.63 -6.74 -3.80
C ALA A 11 19.25 -5.71 -2.85
N ALA A 12 19.29 -5.97 -1.54
CA ALA A 12 19.93 -5.11 -0.55
C ALA A 12 21.43 -4.98 -0.79
N ALA A 13 22.11 -6.08 -1.11
CA ALA A 13 23.53 -6.08 -1.45
C ALA A 13 23.83 -5.25 -2.71
N THR A 14 22.96 -5.35 -3.73
CA THR A 14 23.10 -4.61 -4.99
C THR A 14 22.79 -3.12 -4.84
N LEU A 15 21.73 -2.79 -4.09
CA LEU A 15 21.24 -1.41 -3.90
C LEU A 15 21.96 -0.68 -2.76
N SER A 16 22.83 -1.37 -2.02
CA SER A 16 23.58 -0.81 -0.89
C SER A 16 22.65 -0.15 0.13
N LYS A 17 22.96 1.08 0.52
CA LYS A 17 22.17 1.86 1.52
C LYS A 17 20.80 2.31 1.02
N ARG A 18 20.43 2.05 -0.23
CA ARG A 18 19.11 2.44 -0.78
C ARG A 18 17.98 1.49 -0.36
N LEU A 19 18.31 0.26 0.01
CA LEU A 19 17.36 -0.70 0.56
C LEU A 19 17.74 -1.01 2.00
N VAL A 20 16.86 -0.63 2.94
CA VAL A 20 17.04 -0.89 4.36
C VAL A 20 16.03 -1.94 4.79
N ARG A 21 16.51 -3.00 5.46
CA ARG A 21 15.68 -4.06 6.05
C ARG A 21 15.86 -4.02 7.56
N PRO A 22 14.98 -3.32 8.29
CA PRO A 22 15.11 -3.16 9.74
C PRO A 22 14.79 -4.45 10.52
N GLY A 23 14.27 -5.48 9.85
CA GLY A 23 13.79 -6.68 10.52
C GLY A 23 12.42 -6.51 11.16
N LEU A 24 12.15 -7.29 12.19
CA LEU A 24 10.91 -7.18 12.97
C LEU A 24 11.02 -5.95 13.89
N LEU A 25 10.10 -5.02 13.71
CA LEU A 25 10.03 -3.79 14.50
C LEU A 25 8.82 -3.83 15.46
N PRO A 26 8.93 -3.20 16.63
CA PRO A 26 7.77 -2.88 17.45
C PRO A 26 6.74 -2.05 16.65
N PRO A 27 5.42 -2.15 16.96
CA PRO A 27 4.38 -1.42 16.24
C PRO A 27 4.60 0.09 16.16
N GLU A 28 5.10 0.70 17.22
CA GLU A 28 5.40 2.15 17.27
C GLU A 28 6.49 2.56 16.28
N GLU A 29 7.56 1.77 16.18
CA GLU A 29 8.66 2.03 15.25
C GLU A 29 8.21 1.81 13.80
N ALA A 30 7.41 0.76 13.55
CA ALA A 30 6.82 0.51 12.24
C ALA A 30 5.91 1.68 11.81
N GLY A 31 5.04 2.15 12.71
CA GLY A 31 4.19 3.32 12.46
C GLY A 31 5.00 4.59 12.23
N ALA A 32 6.10 4.79 12.94
CA ALA A 32 6.99 5.92 12.70
C ALA A 32 7.64 5.88 11.31
N LEU A 33 8.01 4.70 10.81
CA LEU A 33 8.51 4.54 9.44
C LEU A 33 7.41 4.81 8.41
N GLU A 34 6.21 4.28 8.59
CA GLU A 34 5.06 4.55 7.73
C GLU A 34 4.76 6.07 7.67
N ASN A 35 4.81 6.75 8.81
CA ASN A 35 4.60 8.20 8.90
C ASN A 35 5.69 9.02 8.19
N ARG A 36 6.92 8.53 8.09
CA ARG A 36 8.03 9.20 7.41
C ARG A 36 8.11 8.89 5.93
N ALA A 37 7.45 7.84 5.46
CA ALA A 37 7.47 7.45 4.07
C ALA A 37 6.72 8.46 3.18
N ASP A 38 7.23 8.74 1.99
CA ASP A 38 6.55 9.53 0.96
C ASP A 38 5.55 8.70 0.16
N VAL A 39 5.79 7.40 0.05
CA VAL A 39 4.95 6.42 -0.66
C VAL A 39 4.87 5.15 0.18
N LEU A 40 3.68 4.61 0.33
CA LEU A 40 3.47 3.31 0.96
C LEU A 40 3.33 2.23 -0.12
N VAL A 41 3.92 1.06 0.12
CA VAL A 41 3.85 -0.06 -0.82
C VAL A 41 2.95 -1.15 -0.23
N SER A 42 1.91 -1.49 -0.97
CA SER A 42 1.00 -2.59 -0.67
C SER A 42 1.24 -3.75 -1.62
N LEU A 43 1.31 -4.95 -1.10
CA LEU A 43 1.45 -6.18 -1.89
C LEU A 43 0.11 -6.90 -1.93
N GLY A 44 -0.35 -7.23 -3.13
CA GLY A 44 -1.53 -8.07 -3.33
C GLY A 44 -1.30 -9.49 -2.83
N ASN A 45 -2.37 -10.14 -2.38
CA ASN A 45 -2.33 -11.55 -2.02
C ASN A 45 -2.45 -12.44 -3.26
N ALA A 46 -1.92 -13.65 -3.18
CA ALA A 46 -2.11 -14.66 -4.23
C ALA A 46 -3.54 -15.23 -4.26
N TYR A 47 -4.36 -14.88 -3.27
CA TYR A 47 -5.73 -15.36 -3.10
C TYR A 47 -6.71 -14.21 -3.28
N ASP A 48 -7.76 -14.45 -4.05
CA ASP A 48 -8.79 -13.48 -4.41
C ASP A 48 -9.81 -13.19 -3.30
N ASN A 49 -9.77 -13.95 -2.22
CA ASN A 49 -10.68 -13.83 -1.07
C ASN A 49 -10.04 -13.22 0.18
N GLN A 50 -8.80 -12.75 0.09
CA GLN A 50 -8.09 -12.23 1.25
C GLN A 50 -7.76 -10.74 1.09
N MET A 51 -8.47 -9.89 1.83
CA MET A 51 -8.23 -8.46 1.91
C MET A 51 -7.06 -8.15 2.85
N PRO A 52 -5.99 -7.47 2.39
CA PRO A 52 -4.92 -7.02 3.27
C PRO A 52 -5.41 -5.93 4.23
N SER A 53 -5.50 -6.23 5.51
CA SER A 53 -5.99 -5.27 6.54
C SER A 53 -5.16 -3.98 6.62
N LYS A 54 -3.87 -4.03 6.32
CA LYS A 54 -2.98 -2.86 6.30
C LYS A 54 -3.39 -1.79 5.29
N LEU A 55 -4.06 -2.16 4.21
CA LEU A 55 -4.46 -1.21 3.17
C LEU A 55 -5.36 -0.10 3.72
N PHE A 56 -6.29 -0.44 4.62
CA PHE A 56 -7.18 0.54 5.26
C PHE A 56 -6.40 1.52 6.14
N GLY A 57 -5.39 1.04 6.86
CA GLY A 57 -4.46 1.91 7.57
C GLY A 57 -3.71 2.85 6.64
N TYR A 58 -3.31 2.39 5.47
CA TYR A 58 -2.65 3.22 4.47
C TYR A 58 -3.57 4.29 3.91
N PHE A 59 -4.83 3.98 3.59
CA PHE A 59 -5.81 4.98 3.19
C PHE A 59 -5.98 6.08 4.25
N ALA A 60 -6.02 5.71 5.53
CA ALA A 60 -6.14 6.66 6.63
C ALA A 60 -4.95 7.63 6.73
N THR A 61 -3.77 7.24 6.24
CA THR A 61 -2.61 8.16 6.20
C THR A 61 -2.74 9.24 5.15
N GLY A 62 -3.59 9.07 4.15
CA GLY A 62 -3.71 9.98 3.00
C GLY A 62 -2.53 9.95 2.02
N LYS A 63 -1.54 9.08 2.22
CA LYS A 63 -0.30 9.02 1.43
C LYS A 63 -0.48 8.31 0.10
N PRO A 64 0.38 8.59 -0.89
CA PRO A 64 0.44 7.82 -2.13
C PRO A 64 0.68 6.33 -1.85
N ILE A 65 -0.06 5.47 -2.56
CA ILE A 65 0.00 4.02 -2.42
C ILE A 65 0.38 3.39 -3.76
N LEU A 66 1.53 2.70 -3.78
CA LEU A 66 1.91 1.80 -4.86
C LEU A 66 1.41 0.40 -4.50
N HIS A 67 0.51 -0.15 -5.27
CA HIS A 67 0.03 -1.51 -5.09
C HIS A 67 0.58 -2.45 -6.16
N LEU A 68 1.15 -3.57 -5.73
CA LEU A 68 1.65 -4.63 -6.61
C LEU A 68 0.64 -5.78 -6.60
N ALA A 69 -0.28 -5.77 -7.56
CA ALA A 69 -1.30 -6.81 -7.71
C ALA A 69 -0.69 -8.11 -8.25
N THR A 70 -1.05 -9.25 -7.66
CA THR A 70 -0.62 -10.58 -8.09
C THR A 70 -1.63 -11.27 -9.01
N CYS A 71 -2.89 -10.83 -8.97
CA CYS A 71 -3.96 -11.34 -9.84
C CYS A 71 -4.93 -10.22 -10.24
N ASP A 72 -5.75 -10.49 -11.26
CA ASP A 72 -6.76 -9.54 -11.75
C ASP A 72 -8.02 -9.48 -10.86
N THR A 73 -8.19 -10.47 -9.98
CA THR A 73 -9.30 -10.60 -9.04
C THR A 73 -8.94 -10.14 -7.62
N ASP A 74 -7.84 -9.40 -7.47
CA ASP A 74 -7.43 -8.86 -6.18
C ASP A 74 -8.56 -8.00 -5.58
N PRO A 75 -9.08 -8.34 -4.38
CA PRO A 75 -10.23 -7.66 -3.78
C PRO A 75 -9.95 -6.20 -3.39
N THR A 76 -8.69 -5.78 -3.41
CA THR A 76 -8.30 -4.39 -3.11
C THR A 76 -8.49 -3.45 -4.29
N LEU A 77 -8.56 -3.97 -5.52
CA LEU A 77 -8.60 -3.17 -6.74
C LEU A 77 -9.75 -2.15 -6.80
N PRO A 78 -11.00 -2.50 -6.41
CA PRO A 78 -12.10 -1.53 -6.39
C PRO A 78 -11.83 -0.34 -5.46
N TYR A 79 -11.23 -0.58 -4.31
CA TYR A 79 -10.87 0.48 -3.36
C TYR A 79 -9.74 1.36 -3.89
N LEU A 80 -8.70 0.74 -4.43
CA LEU A 80 -7.57 1.46 -5.02
C LEU A 80 -7.98 2.29 -6.24
N ALA A 81 -8.98 1.84 -7.01
CA ALA A 81 -9.52 2.60 -8.13
C ALA A 81 -10.19 3.92 -7.71
N CYS A 82 -10.74 3.97 -6.48
CA CYS A 82 -11.33 5.18 -5.90
C CYS A 82 -10.29 6.09 -5.24
N TYR A 83 -9.06 5.61 -4.98
CA TYR A 83 -8.06 6.39 -4.25
C TYR A 83 -7.20 7.23 -5.22
N PRO A 84 -7.28 8.57 -5.17
CA PRO A 84 -6.65 9.45 -6.18
C PRO A 84 -5.13 9.38 -6.25
N LEU A 85 -4.48 8.91 -5.17
CA LEU A 85 -3.02 8.81 -5.08
C LEU A 85 -2.52 7.35 -5.20
N ALA A 86 -3.33 6.43 -5.74
CA ALA A 86 -2.92 5.05 -5.97
C ALA A 86 -2.31 4.84 -7.37
N LEU A 87 -1.32 3.96 -7.43
CA LEU A 87 -0.88 3.31 -8.65
C LEU A 87 -0.93 1.80 -8.45
N VAL A 88 -1.64 1.11 -9.32
CA VAL A 88 -1.62 -0.36 -9.37
C VAL A 88 -0.71 -0.82 -10.50
N LEU A 89 0.25 -1.67 -10.18
CA LEU A 89 1.08 -2.41 -11.13
C LEU A 89 0.81 -3.91 -10.95
N TYR A 90 0.84 -4.66 -12.03
CA TYR A 90 0.62 -6.10 -11.98
C TYR A 90 1.93 -6.86 -12.08
N ALA A 91 2.13 -7.84 -11.22
CA ALA A 91 3.33 -8.69 -11.22
C ALA A 91 3.55 -9.40 -12.56
N LYS A 92 2.45 -9.77 -13.25
CA LYS A 92 2.46 -10.40 -14.58
C LYS A 92 3.08 -9.53 -15.68
N ASP A 93 3.01 -8.20 -15.54
CA ASP A 93 3.55 -7.25 -16.54
C ASP A 93 5.08 -7.15 -16.47
N GLY A 94 5.69 -7.65 -15.40
CA GLY A 94 7.13 -7.63 -15.18
C GLY A 94 7.71 -6.21 -15.13
N VAL A 95 9.05 -6.14 -15.17
CA VAL A 95 9.78 -4.86 -15.21
C VAL A 95 10.10 -4.53 -16.67
N THR A 96 9.21 -3.81 -17.33
CA THR A 96 9.35 -3.35 -18.71
C THR A 96 9.62 -1.84 -18.76
N PRO A 97 10.17 -1.31 -19.88
CA PRO A 97 10.32 0.14 -20.05
C PRO A 97 9.00 0.91 -19.87
N GLY A 98 7.88 0.34 -20.33
CA GLY A 98 6.54 0.94 -20.19
C GLY A 98 6.09 1.00 -18.73
N VAL A 99 6.26 -0.08 -17.96
CA VAL A 99 5.95 -0.12 -16.52
C VAL A 99 6.84 0.87 -15.76
N THR A 100 8.13 0.90 -16.06
CA THR A 100 9.07 1.82 -15.42
C THR A 100 8.71 3.29 -15.72
N ALA A 101 8.38 3.61 -16.96
CA ALA A 101 7.96 4.97 -17.34
C ALA A 101 6.66 5.39 -16.63
N ARG A 102 5.68 4.48 -16.50
CA ARG A 102 4.43 4.70 -15.76
C ARG A 102 4.69 4.96 -14.29
N LEU A 103 5.53 4.14 -13.65
CA LEU A 103 5.93 4.32 -12.25
C LEU A 103 6.63 5.66 -12.03
N ASN A 104 7.61 6.00 -12.87
CA ASN A 104 8.35 7.26 -12.75
C ASN A 104 7.43 8.48 -12.90
N ARG A 105 6.54 8.47 -13.88
CA ARG A 105 5.56 9.55 -14.07
C ARG A 105 4.70 9.72 -12.82
N TRP A 106 4.12 8.63 -12.32
CA TRP A 106 3.29 8.67 -11.13
C TRP A 106 4.06 9.17 -9.89
N LEU A 107 5.31 8.74 -9.68
CA LEU A 107 6.15 9.23 -8.58
C LEU A 107 6.37 10.74 -8.65
N HIS A 108 6.52 11.30 -9.86
CA HIS A 108 6.60 12.75 -10.04
C HIS A 108 5.27 13.44 -9.73
N GLU A 109 4.16 12.88 -10.17
CA GLU A 109 2.81 13.43 -9.96
C GLU A 109 2.39 13.45 -8.48
N VAL A 110 2.77 12.43 -7.71
CA VAL A 110 2.36 12.31 -6.31
C VAL A 110 3.36 12.88 -5.30
N ARG A 111 4.49 13.37 -5.77
CA ARG A 111 5.55 13.88 -4.91
C ARG A 111 5.04 14.99 -3.99
N GLY A 112 5.20 14.79 -2.67
CA GLY A 112 4.76 15.73 -1.65
C GLY A 112 3.25 15.87 -1.50
N ARG A 113 2.46 15.02 -2.19
CA ARG A 113 0.99 15.01 -2.04
C ARG A 113 0.57 14.11 -0.89
N GLN A 114 -0.46 14.56 -0.20
CA GLN A 114 -1.15 13.79 0.83
C GLN A 114 -2.60 14.26 0.90
N LEU A 115 -3.54 13.33 0.97
CA LEU A 115 -4.95 13.64 1.17
C LEU A 115 -5.22 13.93 2.65
N PRO A 116 -6.00 14.96 2.97
CA PRO A 116 -6.52 15.14 4.33
C PRO A 116 -7.34 13.91 4.76
N PHE A 117 -7.30 13.55 6.04
CA PHE A 117 -8.11 12.44 6.57
C PHE A 117 -9.59 12.58 6.24
N ALA A 118 -10.15 13.80 6.28
CA ALA A 118 -11.54 14.04 5.94
C ALA A 118 -11.90 13.63 4.50
N GLU A 119 -10.98 13.79 3.55
CA GLU A 119 -11.19 13.34 2.16
C GLU A 119 -11.15 11.82 2.08
N THR A 120 -10.20 11.17 2.73
CA THR A 120 -10.12 9.70 2.74
C THR A 120 -11.31 9.06 3.46
N ALA A 121 -11.81 9.68 4.53
CA ALA A 121 -13.03 9.25 5.23
C ALA A 121 -14.29 9.37 4.36
N GLN A 122 -14.33 10.33 3.43
CA GLN A 122 -15.43 10.46 2.45
C GLN A 122 -15.37 9.40 1.35
N LEU A 123 -14.17 8.98 0.96
CA LEU A 123 -13.98 7.91 -0.02
C LEU A 123 -14.39 6.53 0.53
N TYR A 124 -14.20 6.32 1.83
CA TYR A 124 -14.42 5.04 2.50
C TYR A 124 -15.20 5.22 3.83
N PRO A 125 -16.42 5.74 3.78
CA PRO A 125 -17.17 6.06 5.01
C PRO A 125 -17.43 4.83 5.87
N GLU A 126 -17.56 3.65 5.27
CA GLU A 126 -17.79 2.38 5.96
C GLU A 126 -16.63 1.93 6.85
N PHE A 127 -15.43 2.45 6.64
CA PHE A 127 -14.24 2.10 7.42
C PHE A 127 -13.85 3.18 8.45
N THR A 128 -14.66 4.21 8.61
CA THR A 128 -14.42 5.20 9.67
C THR A 128 -14.70 4.59 11.04
N PRO A 129 -13.96 4.99 12.11
CA PRO A 129 -14.19 4.47 13.45
C PRO A 129 -15.64 4.64 13.91
N GLU A 130 -16.26 5.78 13.58
CA GLU A 130 -17.65 6.08 13.91
C GLU A 130 -18.60 5.08 13.25
N LYS A 131 -18.39 4.80 11.95
CA LYS A 131 -19.27 3.88 11.22
C LYS A 131 -19.09 2.44 11.67
N VAL A 132 -17.87 2.03 11.91
CA VAL A 132 -17.58 0.70 12.48
C VAL A 132 -18.23 0.55 13.86
N ALA A 133 -18.15 1.58 14.72
CA ALA A 133 -18.80 1.57 16.03
C ALA A 133 -20.32 1.50 15.91
N GLU A 134 -20.95 2.28 15.00
CA GLU A 134 -22.39 2.21 14.73
C GLU A 134 -22.84 0.81 14.30
N GLU A 135 -22.12 0.19 13.39
CA GLU A 135 -22.41 -1.17 12.94
C GLU A 135 -22.31 -2.18 14.08
N PHE A 136 -21.26 -2.07 14.90
CA PHE A 136 -21.08 -2.95 16.05
C PHE A 136 -22.22 -2.82 17.08
N LEU A 137 -22.67 -1.59 17.36
CA LEU A 137 -23.75 -1.33 18.32
C LEU A 137 -25.12 -1.84 17.84
N ARG A 138 -25.31 -2.12 16.56
CA ARG A 138 -26.54 -2.73 16.03
C ARG A 138 -26.67 -4.23 16.38
N TRP A 139 -25.57 -4.86 16.78
CA TRP A 139 -25.54 -6.28 17.08
C TRP A 139 -25.64 -6.58 18.59
N ILE A 140 -25.68 -5.54 19.41
CA ILE A 140 -25.83 -5.62 20.88
C ILE A 140 -27.23 -5.21 21.27
#